data_b19714c2ee18db0ce0f3b0a18c9780a5
#
_entry.id   b19714c2ee18db0ce0f3b0a18c9780a5
#
_cell.length_a   1.000
_cell.length_b   1.000
_cell.length_c   1.000
_cell.angle_alpha   90.00
_cell.angle_beta   90.00
_cell.angle_gamma   90.00
#
_symmetry.space_group_name_H-M   'P 1'
#
loop_
_entity.id
_entity.type
_entity.pdbx_description
1 polymer ?
#
loop_
_entity_poly.entity_id
_entity_poly.type
_entity_poly.pdbx_seq_one_letter_code
_entity_poly.pdbx_strand_id
1 'polypeptide(L)'
;MNEFLESIIKRDPAAKSKLSIILTYPGAKAVFFHKIANFFAIAKFHLVARIISQFSRFLTGIEIHPKANIGKNLFIDHGMGVVIGETSEIGDNVTIYHMATLGGISPSVNSNEQRNIKRHPTLKDN
;
A
#
# COMPACT_ATOMS: atom_id res chain seq x y z
N MET A 1 14.89 5.22 -1.33
CA MET A 1 14.27 6.25 -0.44
C MET A 1 14.26 7.63 -1.10
N ASN A 2 15.41 8.10 -1.55
CA ASN A 2 15.53 9.45 -2.14
C ASN A 2 14.68 9.64 -3.39
N GLU A 3 14.75 8.70 -4.35
CA GLU A 3 13.93 8.72 -5.57
C GLU A 3 12.43 8.75 -5.28
N PHE A 4 11.98 7.97 -4.30
CA PHE A 4 10.58 7.93 -3.87
C PHE A 4 10.10 9.31 -3.37
N LEU A 5 10.86 9.94 -2.48
CA LEU A 5 10.51 11.26 -1.95
C LEU A 5 10.51 12.35 -3.04
N GLU A 6 11.47 12.29 -3.96
CA GLU A 6 11.53 13.19 -5.13
C GLU A 6 10.34 12.98 -6.06
N SER A 7 9.88 11.75 -6.24
CA SER A 7 8.72 11.47 -7.06
C SER A 7 7.43 12.05 -6.47
N ILE A 8 7.31 12.10 -5.14
CA ILE A 8 6.18 12.76 -4.47
C ILE A 8 6.24 14.28 -4.69
N ILE A 9 7.41 14.90 -4.48
CA ILE A 9 7.59 16.34 -4.69
C ILE A 9 7.21 16.74 -6.13
N LYS A 10 7.51 15.91 -7.11
CA LYS A 10 7.15 16.18 -8.51
C LYS A 10 5.65 16.08 -8.79
N ARG A 11 4.91 15.27 -8.02
CA ARG A 11 3.49 15.00 -8.24
C ARG A 11 2.56 15.79 -7.34
N ASP A 12 3.07 16.32 -6.24
CA ASP A 12 2.27 17.07 -5.27
C ASP A 12 2.82 18.50 -5.11
N PRO A 13 2.09 19.51 -5.61
CA PRO A 13 2.50 20.92 -5.44
C PRO A 13 2.59 21.38 -3.98
N ALA A 14 1.91 20.69 -3.06
CA ALA A 14 1.96 21.00 -1.63
C ALA A 14 3.20 20.45 -0.92
N ALA A 15 3.90 19.50 -1.54
CA ALA A 15 5.09 18.87 -0.97
C ALA A 15 6.30 19.81 -1.05
N LYS A 16 6.67 20.42 0.07
CA LYS A 16 7.76 21.43 0.12
C LYS A 16 9.14 20.85 0.40
N SER A 17 9.24 19.73 1.08
CA SER A 17 10.52 19.12 1.44
C SER A 17 10.39 17.62 1.74
N LYS A 18 11.50 16.90 1.59
CA LYS A 18 11.56 15.47 1.94
C LYS A 18 11.26 15.22 3.41
N LEU A 19 11.73 16.08 4.30
CA LEU A 19 11.47 15.97 5.74
C LEU A 19 9.98 16.12 6.04
N SER A 20 9.31 17.10 5.41
CA SER A 20 7.87 17.28 5.55
C SER A 20 7.09 16.02 5.12
N ILE A 21 7.46 15.41 4.01
CA ILE A 21 6.83 14.17 3.53
C ILE A 21 6.98 13.04 4.57
N ILE A 22 8.20 12.82 5.06
CA ILE A 22 8.46 11.77 6.05
C ILE A 22 7.62 11.95 7.31
N LEU A 23 7.51 13.17 7.79
CA LEU A 23 6.84 13.46 9.06
C LEU A 23 5.31 13.54 8.93
N THR A 24 4.79 14.02 7.80
CA THR A 24 3.37 14.41 7.70
C THR A 24 2.54 13.63 6.69
N TYR A 25 3.16 12.90 5.76
CA TYR A 25 2.42 12.18 4.71
C TYR A 25 2.10 10.75 5.15
N PRO A 26 0.82 10.44 5.42
CA PRO A 26 0.44 9.09 5.84
C PRO A 26 0.72 8.04 4.76
N GLY A 27 0.55 8.39 3.48
CA GLY A 27 0.85 7.48 2.37
C GLY A 27 2.32 7.07 2.32
N ALA A 28 3.25 7.99 2.57
CA ALA A 28 4.68 7.67 2.62
C ALA A 28 5.01 6.71 3.77
N LYS A 29 4.41 6.94 4.94
CA LYS A 29 4.55 6.04 6.09
C LYS A 29 3.98 4.66 5.81
N ALA A 30 2.79 4.57 5.21
CA ALA A 30 2.14 3.31 4.87
C ALA A 30 2.99 2.48 3.91
N VAL A 31 3.57 3.09 2.88
CA VAL A 31 4.47 2.42 1.93
C VAL A 31 5.73 1.93 2.63
N PHE A 32 6.29 2.71 3.54
CA PHE A 32 7.46 2.30 4.34
C PHE A 32 7.14 1.06 5.21
N PHE A 33 6.06 1.10 5.98
CA PHE A 33 5.64 -0.05 6.80
C PHE A 33 5.27 -1.27 5.96
N HIS A 34 4.67 -1.06 4.78
CA HIS A 34 4.37 -2.15 3.87
C HIS A 34 5.63 -2.89 3.43
N LYS A 35 6.72 -2.20 3.13
CA LYS A 35 8.00 -2.85 2.77
C LYS A 35 8.50 -3.77 3.89
N ILE A 36 8.38 -3.34 5.14
CA ILE A 36 8.75 -4.16 6.30
C ILE A 36 7.80 -5.37 6.42
N ALA A 37 6.50 -5.14 6.37
CA ALA A 37 5.50 -6.20 6.46
C ALA A 37 5.65 -7.23 5.32
N ASN A 38 5.90 -6.77 4.11
CA ASN A 38 6.12 -7.62 2.94
C ASN A 38 7.37 -8.50 3.09
N PHE A 39 8.48 -7.94 3.61
CA PHE A 39 9.67 -8.70 3.94
C PHE A 39 9.34 -9.89 4.85
N PHE A 40 8.60 -9.67 5.94
CA PHE A 40 8.19 -10.74 6.84
C PHE A 40 7.21 -11.72 6.19
N ALA A 41 6.31 -11.25 5.33
CA ALA A 41 5.41 -12.12 4.60
C ALA A 41 6.16 -13.06 3.63
N ILE A 42 7.15 -12.55 2.91
CA ILE A 42 8.02 -13.36 2.04
C ILE A 42 8.83 -14.38 2.87
N ALA A 43 9.30 -13.99 4.04
CA ALA A 43 10.00 -14.88 4.97
C ALA A 43 9.06 -15.86 5.70
N LYS A 44 7.77 -15.89 5.35
CA LYS A 44 6.72 -16.75 5.93
C LYS A 44 6.37 -16.48 7.39
N PHE A 45 6.75 -15.33 7.93
CA PHE A 45 6.30 -14.85 9.24
C PHE A 45 4.99 -14.08 9.10
N HIS A 46 3.92 -14.80 8.72
CA HIS A 46 2.64 -14.18 8.33
C HIS A 46 1.97 -13.41 9.46
N LEU A 47 2.02 -13.92 10.69
CA LEU A 47 1.43 -13.21 11.83
C LEU A 47 2.16 -11.89 12.12
N VAL A 48 3.48 -11.90 12.11
CA VAL A 48 4.30 -10.69 12.30
C VAL A 48 4.01 -9.67 11.20
N ALA A 49 3.96 -10.13 9.95
CA ALA A 49 3.62 -9.28 8.82
C ALA A 49 2.25 -8.62 8.98
N ARG A 50 1.24 -9.38 9.42
CA ARG A 50 -0.12 -8.85 9.65
C ARG A 50 -0.16 -7.85 10.81
N ILE A 51 0.56 -8.10 11.89
CA ILE A 51 0.65 -7.17 13.03
C ILE A 51 1.26 -5.84 12.57
N ILE A 52 2.35 -5.87 11.81
CA ILE A 52 2.98 -4.66 11.28
C ILE A 52 2.01 -3.90 10.37
N SER A 53 1.31 -4.61 9.48
CA SER A 53 0.31 -4.02 8.60
C SER A 53 -0.83 -3.36 9.37
N GLN A 54 -1.35 -3.98 10.43
CA GLN A 54 -2.41 -3.41 11.24
C GLN A 54 -1.94 -2.22 12.08
N PHE A 55 -0.71 -2.25 12.57
CA PHE A 55 -0.09 -1.09 13.23
C PHE A 55 0.04 0.09 12.27
N SER A 56 0.49 -0.15 11.04
CA SER A 56 0.54 0.85 9.98
C SER A 56 -0.85 1.45 9.71
N ARG A 57 -1.88 0.61 9.60
CA ARG A 57 -3.26 1.06 9.42
C ARG A 57 -3.72 1.97 10.56
N PHE A 58 -3.41 1.61 11.80
CA PHE A 58 -3.74 2.43 12.97
C PHE A 58 -3.10 3.82 12.88
N LEU A 59 -1.83 3.89 12.48
CA LEU A 59 -1.10 5.16 12.38
C LEU A 59 -1.51 6.01 11.17
N THR A 60 -1.91 5.39 10.07
CA THR A 60 -2.03 6.08 8.77
C THR A 60 -3.45 6.16 8.22
N GLY A 61 -4.37 5.31 8.71
CA GLY A 61 -5.68 5.14 8.12
C GLY A 61 -5.67 4.40 6.77
N ILE A 62 -4.54 3.79 6.40
CA ILE A 62 -4.33 3.08 5.14
C ILE A 62 -4.07 1.60 5.44
N GLU A 63 -4.86 0.72 4.83
CA GLU A 63 -4.64 -0.72 4.93
C GLU A 63 -3.96 -1.24 3.67
N ILE A 64 -2.78 -1.83 3.83
CA ILE A 64 -2.08 -2.53 2.75
C ILE A 64 -1.79 -3.95 3.23
N HIS A 65 -2.34 -4.94 2.52
CA HIS A 65 -2.05 -6.33 2.87
C HIS A 65 -0.56 -6.64 2.65
N PRO A 66 0.11 -7.34 3.58
CA PRO A 66 1.55 -7.61 3.48
C PRO A 66 1.99 -8.32 2.20
N LYS A 67 1.11 -9.12 1.61
CA LYS A 67 1.39 -9.87 0.37
C LYS A 67 1.14 -9.07 -0.90
N ALA A 68 0.54 -7.88 -0.83
CA ALA A 68 0.34 -7.05 -2.01
C ALA A 68 1.69 -6.74 -2.68
N ASN A 69 1.72 -6.84 -4.00
CA ASN A 69 2.92 -6.56 -4.79
C ASN A 69 2.88 -5.11 -5.25
N ILE A 70 3.80 -4.31 -4.76
CA ILE A 70 3.84 -2.87 -5.01
C ILE A 70 5.16 -2.49 -5.70
N GLY A 71 5.06 -1.89 -6.87
CA GLY A 71 6.17 -1.35 -7.63
C GLY A 71 6.80 -0.12 -7.00
N LYS A 72 7.66 0.55 -7.76
CA LYS A 72 8.39 1.73 -7.30
C LYS A 72 7.49 2.96 -7.26
N ASN A 73 7.81 3.86 -6.32
CA ASN A 73 7.26 5.21 -6.29
C ASN A 73 5.73 5.27 -6.22
N LEU A 74 5.08 4.31 -5.54
CA LEU A 74 3.66 4.43 -5.24
C LEU A 74 3.42 5.67 -4.37
N PHE A 75 2.62 6.60 -4.86
CA PHE A 75 2.18 7.77 -4.11
C PHE A 75 0.72 7.61 -3.70
N ILE A 76 0.48 7.56 -2.40
CA ILE A 76 -0.87 7.57 -1.83
C ILE A 76 -1.11 8.96 -1.27
N ASP A 77 -1.95 9.74 -1.97
CA ASP A 77 -2.25 11.11 -1.61
C ASP A 77 -3.47 11.17 -0.67
N HIS A 78 -3.35 11.95 0.39
CA HIS A 78 -4.29 11.99 1.54
C HIS A 78 -4.38 10.64 2.26
N GLY A 79 -4.84 9.61 1.62
CA GLY A 79 -4.71 8.20 1.99
C GLY A 79 -5.80 7.65 2.91
N MET A 80 -6.53 8.47 3.66
CA MET A 80 -7.54 7.96 4.59
C MET A 80 -8.53 7.01 3.87
N GLY A 81 -8.72 5.82 4.45
CA GLY A 81 -9.67 4.83 3.94
C GLY A 81 -9.19 4.04 2.71
N VAL A 82 -7.95 4.19 2.28
CA VAL A 82 -7.36 3.34 1.23
C VAL A 82 -7.22 1.91 1.73
N VAL A 83 -7.66 0.95 0.93
CA VAL A 83 -7.52 -0.49 1.20
C VAL A 83 -6.91 -1.17 -0.02
N ILE A 84 -5.80 -1.85 0.19
CA ILE A 84 -5.10 -2.62 -0.85
C ILE A 84 -5.06 -4.08 -0.42
N GLY A 85 -5.79 -4.94 -1.17
CA GLY A 85 -5.99 -6.34 -0.82
C GLY A 85 -4.82 -7.25 -1.14
N GLU A 86 -4.89 -8.49 -0.67
CA GLU A 86 -3.82 -9.49 -0.63
C GLU A 86 -3.15 -9.76 -1.98
N THR A 87 -3.93 -9.91 -3.04
CA THR A 87 -3.41 -10.27 -4.37
C THR A 87 -3.34 -9.08 -5.33
N SER A 88 -3.43 -7.86 -4.80
CA SER A 88 -3.25 -6.65 -5.61
C SER A 88 -1.83 -6.56 -6.15
N GLU A 89 -1.74 -6.12 -7.39
CA GLU A 89 -0.49 -5.79 -8.05
C GLU A 89 -0.54 -4.33 -8.48
N ILE A 90 0.46 -3.57 -8.10
CA ILE A 90 0.57 -2.15 -8.42
C ILE A 90 1.91 -1.92 -9.11
N GLY A 91 1.88 -1.38 -10.31
CA GLY A 91 3.05 -1.03 -11.10
C GLY A 91 3.82 0.16 -10.54
N ASP A 92 4.73 0.67 -11.35
CA ASP A 92 5.58 1.79 -10.98
C ASP A 92 4.89 3.15 -11.19
N ASN A 93 5.24 4.12 -10.35
CA ASN A 93 4.81 5.52 -10.44
C ASN A 93 3.29 5.74 -10.39
N VAL A 94 2.55 4.83 -9.79
CA VAL A 94 1.10 4.94 -9.62
C VAL A 94 0.77 5.95 -8.51
N THR A 95 -0.31 6.70 -8.72
CA THR A 95 -0.91 7.58 -7.69
C THR A 95 -2.29 7.07 -7.31
N ILE A 96 -2.54 6.96 -6.00
CA ILE A 96 -3.82 6.55 -5.43
C ILE A 96 -4.29 7.63 -4.48
N TYR A 97 -5.57 8.03 -4.59
CA TYR A 97 -6.18 8.99 -3.68
C TYR A 97 -6.91 8.30 -2.53
N HIS A 98 -7.30 9.09 -1.55
CA HIS A 98 -8.07 8.63 -0.39
C HIS A 98 -9.32 7.84 -0.79
N MET A 99 -9.79 6.97 0.10
CA MET A 99 -11.01 6.14 -0.04
C MET A 99 -11.00 5.16 -1.23
N ALA A 100 -9.88 5.01 -1.94
CA ALA A 100 -9.76 4.02 -3.00
C ALA A 100 -9.63 2.60 -2.41
N THR A 101 -10.33 1.65 -3.01
CA THR A 101 -10.31 0.26 -2.58
C THR A 101 -9.88 -0.65 -3.73
N LEU A 102 -8.78 -1.38 -3.53
CA LEU A 102 -8.40 -2.51 -4.38
C LEU A 102 -8.93 -3.78 -3.73
N GLY A 103 -10.23 -4.00 -3.89
CA GLY A 103 -10.98 -5.08 -3.24
C GLY A 103 -11.04 -6.36 -4.06
N GLY A 104 -11.38 -7.44 -3.39
CA GLY A 104 -11.67 -8.71 -4.03
C GLY A 104 -13.13 -8.83 -4.47
N ILE A 105 -13.52 -10.03 -4.90
CA ILE A 105 -14.90 -10.33 -5.28
C ILE A 105 -15.77 -10.30 -4.02
N SER A 106 -16.86 -9.53 -4.08
CA SER A 106 -17.78 -9.37 -2.96
C SER A 106 -19.24 -9.63 -3.42
N PRO A 107 -20.10 -10.30 -2.62
CA PRO A 107 -19.76 -10.92 -1.34
C PRO A 107 -18.82 -12.11 -1.50
N SER A 108 -18.08 -12.42 -0.44
CA SER A 108 -17.12 -13.52 -0.41
C SER A 108 -17.85 -14.85 -0.23
N VAL A 109 -18.53 -15.29 -1.28
CA VAL A 109 -19.17 -16.63 -1.34
C VAL A 109 -18.09 -17.63 -1.75
N ASN A 110 -18.04 -18.81 -1.11
CA ASN A 110 -17.05 -19.84 -1.38
C ASN A 110 -15.59 -19.38 -1.15
N SER A 111 -15.30 -18.89 0.05
CA SER A 111 -13.97 -18.37 0.39
C SER A 111 -12.84 -19.38 0.16
N ASN A 112 -13.12 -20.69 0.31
CA ASN A 112 -12.15 -21.74 0.05
C ASN A 112 -11.71 -21.80 -1.42
N GLU A 113 -12.62 -21.52 -2.36
CA GLU A 113 -12.33 -21.50 -3.80
C GLU A 113 -11.52 -20.26 -4.19
N GLN A 114 -11.61 -19.18 -3.39
CA GLN A 114 -10.89 -17.93 -3.62
C GLN A 114 -9.50 -17.88 -2.98
N ARG A 115 -9.13 -18.90 -2.18
CA ARG A 115 -7.81 -18.96 -1.59
C ARG A 115 -6.76 -19.25 -2.65
N ASN A 116 -5.58 -18.64 -2.50
CA ASN A 116 -4.42 -18.83 -3.38
C ASN A 116 -4.67 -18.51 -4.85
N ILE A 117 -5.69 -17.71 -5.16
CA ILE A 117 -5.95 -17.22 -6.52
C ILE A 117 -5.87 -15.69 -6.56
N LYS A 118 -5.62 -15.17 -7.75
CA LYS A 118 -5.67 -13.74 -8.03
C LYS A 118 -7.13 -13.27 -7.96
N ARG A 119 -7.46 -12.41 -6.99
CA ARG A 119 -8.84 -11.91 -6.77
C ARG A 119 -8.92 -10.40 -6.56
N HIS A 120 -7.80 -9.70 -6.54
CA HIS A 120 -7.73 -8.25 -6.41
C HIS A 120 -7.20 -7.62 -7.70
N PRO A 121 -7.51 -6.34 -7.97
CA PRO A 121 -7.13 -5.71 -9.23
C PRO A 121 -5.63 -5.52 -9.40
N THR A 122 -5.24 -5.37 -10.65
CA THR A 122 -3.89 -4.97 -11.06
C THR A 122 -3.93 -3.55 -11.62
N LEU A 123 -3.12 -2.67 -11.06
CA LEU A 123 -2.85 -1.34 -11.60
C LEU A 123 -1.51 -1.39 -12.33
N LYS A 124 -1.53 -1.06 -13.61
CA LYS A 124 -0.30 -0.98 -14.40
C LYS A 124 0.46 0.31 -14.11
N ASP A 125 1.67 0.40 -14.64
CA ASP A 125 2.47 1.61 -14.57
C ASP A 125 1.68 2.82 -15.07
N ASN A 126 1.89 3.93 -14.42
CA ASN A 126 1.18 5.14 -14.76
C ASN A 126 1.32 5.59 -16.17
#